data_47c521d07cc589cffca5fc7dbdc7446a
#
_entry.id   47c521d07cc589cffca5fc7dbdc7446a
#
_cell.length_a   1.000
_cell.length_b   1.000
_cell.length_c   1.000
_cell.angle_alpha   90.00
_cell.angle_beta   90.00
_cell.angle_gamma   90.00
#
_symmetry.space_group_name_H-M   'P 1'
#
loop_
_entity.id
_entity.type
_entity.pdbx_description
1 polymer ?
#
loop_
_entity_poly.entity_id
_entity_poly.type
_entity_poly.pdbx_seq_one_letter_code
_entity_poly.pdbx_strand_id
1 'polypeptide(L)'
;MLGTIGFIVYRAARSSSTDYIKTVNAQIRDIEKKMTISGIVQPLKEIEIKSTISGVVEELYVKVGDEVDFGDPIARVQYVKDPMEYKRLRIELTVAKTRLDNAKSNFERTRALYKKDVIASEEYENAQSNLSVLQSEYNSVASELNMLQGKYSRNDVSNIIKATDSGTVLDLPIKEGGSVMARGTLNEGTTVARIADLKSLVFKGNVLESDVIQLSEGMPMSFSMVAAKDIKVVGILSMIAPKGILQDGVSRFEITADLDIPDSYRSYIKAGSTVNAETILESKAQVLALEEKYFQFSYDSVFVEVKTHNGAYEKRFLQTGISDGIYTEILSGIDSLSVIKANE
;
A
#
# COMPACT_ATOMS: atom_id res chain seq x y z
N MET A 1 -8.56 -28.33 -86.29
CA MET A 1 -9.38 -27.15 -85.90
C MET A 1 -10.05 -27.24 -84.52
N LEU A 2 -9.86 -28.29 -83.75
CA LEU A 2 -10.44 -28.39 -82.37
C LEU A 2 -9.52 -27.92 -81.25
N GLY A 3 -8.20 -27.73 -81.48
CA GLY A 3 -7.24 -27.26 -80.43
C GLY A 3 -7.19 -25.79 -80.15
N THR A 4 -7.62 -24.96 -81.07
CA THR A 4 -7.56 -23.51 -80.96
C THR A 4 -8.73 -22.90 -80.18
N ILE A 5 -9.88 -23.57 -80.18
CA ILE A 5 -11.09 -23.12 -79.45
C ILE A 5 -10.90 -23.39 -77.94
N GLY A 6 -10.27 -24.50 -77.55
CA GLY A 6 -10.02 -24.84 -76.13
C GLY A 6 -9.04 -23.88 -75.46
N PHE A 7 -8.04 -23.33 -76.19
CA PHE A 7 -7.06 -22.39 -75.69
C PHE A 7 -7.63 -21.00 -75.43
N ILE A 8 -8.59 -20.55 -76.28
CA ILE A 8 -9.27 -19.24 -76.11
C ILE A 8 -10.24 -19.29 -74.92
N VAL A 9 -10.98 -20.39 -74.74
CA VAL A 9 -11.90 -20.56 -73.60
C VAL A 9 -11.10 -20.68 -72.29
N TYR A 10 -9.96 -21.38 -72.29
CA TYR A 10 -9.10 -21.48 -71.09
C TYR A 10 -8.43 -20.13 -70.73
N ARG A 11 -8.15 -19.25 -71.71
CA ARG A 11 -7.61 -17.93 -71.44
C ARG A 11 -8.69 -16.90 -70.97
N ALA A 12 -9.94 -17.07 -71.42
CA ALA A 12 -11.07 -16.24 -70.97
C ALA A 12 -11.53 -16.61 -69.55
N ALA A 13 -11.38 -17.86 -69.08
CA ALA A 13 -11.71 -18.29 -67.73
C ALA A 13 -10.68 -17.90 -66.67
N ARG A 14 -9.48 -17.34 -67.05
CA ARG A 14 -8.43 -16.95 -66.17
C ARG A 14 -8.37 -15.44 -65.85
N SER A 15 -9.39 -14.70 -66.30
CA SER A 15 -9.45 -13.24 -66.13
C SER A 15 -10.77 -12.84 -65.51
N SER A 16 -10.88 -12.99 -64.21
CA SER A 16 -11.57 -12.09 -63.27
C SER A 16 -11.67 -12.69 -61.89
N SER A 17 -10.55 -12.85 -61.21
CA SER A 17 -10.59 -12.63 -59.79
C SER A 17 -10.73 -11.13 -59.59
N THR A 18 -11.96 -10.65 -59.51
CA THR A 18 -12.22 -9.32 -59.01
C THR A 18 -11.85 -9.37 -57.53
N ASP A 19 -10.61 -8.99 -57.21
CA ASP A 19 -10.24 -8.74 -55.81
C ASP A 19 -11.21 -7.67 -55.29
N TYR A 20 -12.20 -8.10 -54.52
CA TYR A 20 -13.10 -7.19 -53.81
C TYR A 20 -12.28 -6.41 -52.80
N ILE A 21 -11.72 -5.29 -53.22
CA ILE A 21 -11.04 -4.37 -52.30
C ILE A 21 -12.08 -3.87 -51.32
N LYS A 22 -12.01 -4.31 -50.10
CA LYS A 22 -12.84 -3.76 -49.00
C LYS A 22 -12.54 -2.28 -48.87
N THR A 23 -13.56 -1.49 -48.66
CA THR A 23 -13.44 -0.04 -48.46
C THR A 23 -14.14 0.37 -47.18
N VAL A 24 -13.63 1.40 -46.56
CA VAL A 24 -14.19 2.01 -45.35
C VAL A 24 -14.27 3.52 -45.50
N ASN A 25 -15.08 4.16 -44.70
CA ASN A 25 -15.16 5.60 -44.59
C ASN A 25 -14.81 6.05 -43.18
N ALA A 26 -14.23 7.23 -43.04
CA ALA A 26 -14.07 7.86 -41.73
C ALA A 26 -15.44 8.20 -41.13
N GLN A 27 -15.57 8.07 -39.83
CA GLN A 27 -16.82 8.25 -39.09
C GLN A 27 -16.72 9.42 -38.12
N ILE A 28 -17.82 10.11 -37.91
CA ILE A 28 -17.90 11.12 -36.85
C ILE A 28 -18.23 10.40 -35.55
N ARG A 29 -17.37 10.56 -34.53
CA ARG A 29 -17.52 9.93 -33.21
C ARG A 29 -16.80 10.71 -32.13
N ASP A 30 -17.10 10.36 -30.89
CA ASP A 30 -16.35 10.84 -29.73
C ASP A 30 -15.11 9.96 -29.56
N ILE A 31 -13.98 10.56 -29.22
CA ILE A 31 -12.72 9.90 -28.94
C ILE A 31 -12.26 10.33 -27.55
N GLU A 32 -11.89 9.37 -26.73
CA GLU A 32 -11.35 9.58 -25.39
C GLU A 32 -9.98 8.91 -25.26
N LYS A 33 -8.95 9.71 -25.10
CA LYS A 33 -7.62 9.18 -24.74
C LYS A 33 -7.62 8.80 -23.28
N LYS A 34 -7.54 7.50 -23.00
CA LYS A 34 -7.55 6.94 -21.64
C LYS A 34 -6.18 6.46 -21.21
N MET A 35 -5.92 6.58 -19.92
CA MET A 35 -4.80 5.93 -19.27
C MET A 35 -5.33 4.88 -18.30
N THR A 36 -4.74 3.67 -18.33
CA THR A 36 -5.06 2.59 -17.41
C THR A 36 -3.87 2.33 -16.49
N ILE A 37 -4.12 2.33 -15.19
CA ILE A 37 -3.12 2.15 -14.15
C ILE A 37 -3.55 0.96 -13.30
N SER A 38 -2.71 -0.07 -13.21
CA SER A 38 -2.96 -1.20 -12.32
C SER A 38 -2.42 -0.90 -10.92
N GLY A 39 -3.17 -1.30 -9.91
CA GLY A 39 -2.81 -1.09 -8.52
C GLY A 39 -3.62 -1.95 -7.58
N ILE A 40 -3.57 -1.64 -6.31
CA ILE A 40 -4.23 -2.38 -5.23
C ILE A 40 -5.08 -1.45 -4.37
N VAL A 41 -6.15 -2.02 -3.83
CA VAL A 41 -6.96 -1.35 -2.81
C VAL A 41 -6.31 -1.57 -1.46
N GLN A 42 -6.11 -0.50 -0.70
CA GLN A 42 -5.55 -0.55 0.65
C GLN A 42 -6.37 0.32 1.61
N PRO A 43 -6.35 0.04 2.92
CA PRO A 43 -6.86 0.98 3.90
C PRO A 43 -6.06 2.29 3.83
N LEU A 44 -6.74 3.41 4.04
CA LEU A 44 -6.08 4.73 4.12
C LEU A 44 -5.02 4.74 5.22
N LYS A 45 -5.29 4.08 6.34
CA LYS A 45 -4.40 3.97 7.49
C LYS A 45 -4.36 2.54 8.01
N GLU A 46 -3.17 1.97 8.07
CA GLU A 46 -2.90 0.67 8.69
C GLU A 46 -1.99 0.88 9.90
N ILE A 47 -2.33 0.25 11.01
CA ILE A 47 -1.63 0.41 12.29
C ILE A 47 -1.06 -0.93 12.72
N GLU A 48 0.25 -0.96 12.93
CA GLU A 48 0.93 -2.10 13.53
C GLU A 48 0.90 -2.01 15.04
N ILE A 49 0.26 -2.99 15.68
CA ILE A 49 0.29 -3.16 17.14
C ILE A 49 1.54 -3.98 17.47
N LYS A 50 2.54 -3.29 18.02
CA LYS A 50 3.83 -3.88 18.37
C LYS A 50 3.87 -4.25 19.84
N SER A 51 4.58 -5.34 20.17
CA SER A 51 4.73 -5.77 21.55
C SER A 51 5.53 -4.76 22.37
N THR A 52 5.01 -4.43 23.53
CA THR A 52 5.68 -3.62 24.56
C THR A 52 6.40 -4.50 25.60
N ILE A 53 6.26 -5.84 25.50
CA ILE A 53 6.76 -6.80 26.46
C ILE A 53 7.50 -7.89 25.68
N SER A 54 8.67 -8.31 26.19
CA SER A 54 9.38 -9.48 25.67
C SER A 54 8.89 -10.74 26.36
N GLY A 55 8.59 -11.79 25.59
CA GLY A 55 8.09 -13.05 26.16
C GLY A 55 7.50 -13.98 25.11
N VAL A 56 6.60 -14.84 25.55
CA VAL A 56 5.86 -15.79 24.71
C VAL A 56 4.38 -15.45 24.78
N VAL A 57 3.71 -15.43 23.62
CA VAL A 57 2.26 -15.22 23.56
C VAL A 57 1.56 -16.41 24.21
N GLU A 58 0.86 -16.16 25.30
CA GLU A 58 0.09 -17.18 26.04
C GLU A 58 -1.28 -17.39 25.40
N GLU A 59 -1.93 -16.29 24.99
CA GLU A 59 -3.29 -16.29 24.48
C GLU A 59 -3.52 -15.13 23.51
N LEU A 60 -4.25 -15.36 22.45
CA LEU A 60 -4.75 -14.34 21.53
C LEU A 60 -6.25 -14.13 21.77
N TYR A 61 -6.67 -12.90 22.05
CA TYR A 61 -8.05 -12.56 22.35
C TYR A 61 -8.87 -12.24 21.11
N VAL A 62 -8.22 -12.00 19.97
CA VAL A 62 -8.84 -11.59 18.72
C VAL A 62 -8.45 -12.51 17.57
N LYS A 63 -9.26 -12.51 16.52
CA LYS A 63 -9.04 -13.24 15.27
C LYS A 63 -8.99 -12.26 14.11
N VAL A 64 -8.43 -12.69 13.00
CA VAL A 64 -8.48 -11.94 11.75
C VAL A 64 -9.93 -11.74 11.33
N GLY A 65 -10.30 -10.49 11.09
CA GLY A 65 -11.66 -10.05 10.76
C GLY A 65 -12.46 -9.49 11.94
N ASP A 66 -11.98 -9.61 13.17
CA ASP A 66 -12.67 -9.03 14.34
C ASP A 66 -12.54 -7.50 14.33
N GLU A 67 -13.59 -6.81 14.75
CA GLU A 67 -13.56 -5.37 15.03
C GLU A 67 -13.07 -5.16 16.47
N VAL A 68 -12.18 -4.20 16.67
CA VAL A 68 -11.61 -3.83 17.97
C VAL A 68 -11.70 -2.33 18.18
N ASP A 69 -11.91 -1.94 19.42
CA ASP A 69 -11.88 -0.55 19.86
C ASP A 69 -10.56 -0.22 20.57
N PHE A 70 -10.25 1.08 20.64
CA PHE A 70 -9.09 1.55 21.40
C PHE A 70 -9.08 0.99 22.82
N GLY A 71 -8.01 0.31 23.19
CA GLY A 71 -7.82 -0.26 24.53
C GLY A 71 -8.28 -1.71 24.67
N ASP A 72 -8.91 -2.31 23.65
CA ASP A 72 -9.31 -3.71 23.68
C ASP A 72 -8.11 -4.65 23.77
N PRO A 73 -8.22 -5.79 24.48
CA PRO A 73 -7.16 -6.75 24.61
C PRO A 73 -6.93 -7.50 23.31
N ILE A 74 -5.67 -7.51 22.81
CA ILE A 74 -5.26 -8.23 21.61
C ILE A 74 -4.61 -9.55 21.95
N ALA A 75 -3.62 -9.53 22.85
CA ALA A 75 -2.84 -10.70 23.24
C ALA A 75 -2.37 -10.60 24.68
N ARG A 76 -2.24 -11.75 25.32
CA ARG A 76 -1.52 -11.89 26.59
C ARG A 76 -0.12 -12.44 26.32
N VAL A 77 0.89 -11.80 26.88
CA VAL A 77 2.30 -12.21 26.77
C VAL A 77 2.79 -12.68 28.13
N GLN A 78 3.21 -13.93 28.20
CA GLN A 78 3.92 -14.44 29.37
C GLN A 78 5.36 -13.96 29.28
N TYR A 79 5.80 -13.19 30.26
CA TYR A 79 7.19 -12.80 30.40
C TYR A 79 8.09 -14.02 30.57
N VAL A 80 9.04 -14.23 29.68
CA VAL A 80 10.03 -15.29 29.81
C VAL A 80 11.23 -14.73 30.56
N LYS A 81 11.49 -15.30 31.72
CA LYS A 81 12.63 -14.91 32.56
C LYS A 81 13.93 -15.16 31.81
N ASP A 82 14.69 -14.09 31.57
CA ASP A 82 16.08 -14.24 31.18
C ASP A 82 16.87 -14.73 32.43
N PRO A 83 17.42 -15.95 32.43
CA PRO A 83 18.16 -16.47 33.57
C PRO A 83 19.38 -15.62 33.91
N MET A 84 19.99 -14.95 32.94
CA MET A 84 21.16 -14.11 33.16
C MET A 84 20.77 -12.77 33.81
N GLU A 85 19.68 -12.17 33.39
CA GLU A 85 19.14 -10.95 33.99
C GLU A 85 18.67 -11.17 35.42
N TYR A 86 17.98 -12.28 35.66
CA TYR A 86 17.58 -12.67 37.00
C TYR A 86 18.80 -12.82 37.96
N LYS A 87 19.86 -13.48 37.47
CA LYS A 87 21.10 -13.65 38.26
C LYS A 87 21.78 -12.29 38.54
N ARG A 88 21.82 -11.41 37.56
CA ARG A 88 22.35 -10.04 37.68
C ARG A 88 21.61 -9.26 38.77
N LEU A 89 20.31 -9.16 38.68
CA LEU A 89 19.49 -8.42 39.63
C LEU A 89 19.51 -9.02 41.03
N ARG A 90 19.63 -10.33 41.14
CA ARG A 90 19.78 -10.98 42.47
C ARG A 90 21.10 -10.60 43.15
N ILE A 91 22.18 -10.52 42.40
CA ILE A 91 23.47 -10.03 42.92
C ILE A 91 23.35 -8.56 43.32
N GLU A 92 22.78 -7.72 42.49
CA GLU A 92 22.57 -6.30 42.73
C GLU A 92 21.72 -6.04 43.96
N LEU A 93 20.63 -6.83 44.17
CA LEU A 93 19.83 -6.76 45.38
C LEU A 93 20.63 -7.10 46.64
N THR A 94 21.52 -8.12 46.55
CA THR A 94 22.38 -8.49 47.67
C THR A 94 23.34 -7.36 48.04
N VAL A 95 23.92 -6.71 47.06
CA VAL A 95 24.81 -5.54 47.25
C VAL A 95 24.04 -4.36 47.85
N ALA A 96 22.88 -4.02 47.29
CA ALA A 96 22.03 -2.94 47.81
C ALA A 96 21.58 -3.20 49.25
N LYS A 97 21.23 -4.46 49.57
CA LYS A 97 20.89 -4.85 50.94
C LYS A 97 22.06 -4.65 51.92
N THR A 98 23.27 -5.08 51.53
CA THR A 98 24.45 -4.94 52.37
C THR A 98 24.77 -3.44 52.62
N ARG A 99 24.65 -2.59 51.60
CA ARG A 99 24.84 -1.13 51.75
C ARG A 99 23.81 -0.53 52.71
N LEU A 100 22.55 -0.91 52.54
CA LEU A 100 21.47 -0.48 53.41
C LEU A 100 21.67 -0.90 54.87
N ASP A 101 22.06 -2.16 55.11
CA ASP A 101 22.30 -2.67 56.47
C ASP A 101 23.48 -1.94 57.14
N ASN A 102 24.54 -1.62 56.39
CA ASN A 102 25.64 -0.78 56.84
C ASN A 102 25.20 0.64 57.19
N ALA A 103 24.39 1.25 56.32
CA ALA A 103 23.84 2.60 56.54
C ALA A 103 22.93 2.65 57.77
N LYS A 104 22.07 1.62 57.96
CA LYS A 104 21.24 1.48 59.17
C LYS A 104 22.10 1.43 60.44
N SER A 105 23.12 0.56 60.45
CA SER A 105 24.03 0.43 61.58
C SER A 105 24.78 1.73 61.88
N ASN A 106 25.21 2.47 60.84
CA ASN A 106 25.84 3.74 60.99
C ASN A 106 24.87 4.82 61.53
N PHE A 107 23.67 4.90 60.99
CA PHE A 107 22.63 5.81 61.43
C PHE A 107 22.26 5.58 62.90
N GLU A 108 22.10 4.36 63.34
CA GLU A 108 21.79 4.05 64.75
C GLU A 108 22.91 4.49 65.70
N ARG A 109 24.18 4.30 65.29
CA ARG A 109 25.32 4.79 66.09
C ARG A 109 25.34 6.34 66.15
N THR A 110 25.20 6.99 65.01
CA THR A 110 25.17 8.43 64.88
C THR A 110 24.02 9.02 65.68
N ARG A 111 22.83 8.42 65.58
CA ARG A 111 21.63 8.79 66.37
C ARG A 111 21.89 8.71 67.91
N ALA A 112 22.57 7.66 68.35
CA ALA A 112 22.89 7.48 69.78
C ALA A 112 23.90 8.56 70.28
N LEU A 113 24.88 8.95 69.44
CA LEU A 113 25.84 10.03 69.74
C LEU A 113 25.19 11.41 69.72
N TYR A 114 24.29 11.68 68.75
CA TYR A 114 23.54 12.92 68.66
C TYR A 114 22.65 13.13 69.90
N LYS A 115 21.95 12.07 70.36
CA LYS A 115 21.13 12.12 71.62
C LYS A 115 21.95 12.43 72.85
N LYS A 116 23.28 12.26 72.84
CA LYS A 116 24.20 12.54 73.91
C LYS A 116 24.97 13.88 73.72
N ASP A 117 24.53 14.69 72.71
CA ASP A 117 25.17 15.95 72.31
C ASP A 117 26.68 15.82 71.99
N VAL A 118 27.12 14.64 71.45
CA VAL A 118 28.52 14.35 71.14
C VAL A 118 28.88 14.77 69.70
N ILE A 119 27.91 14.86 68.79
CA ILE A 119 28.09 15.21 67.38
C ILE A 119 27.17 16.33 66.93
N ALA A 120 27.56 16.99 65.83
CA ALA A 120 26.80 18.11 65.26
C ALA A 120 25.50 17.60 64.53
N SER A 121 24.49 18.48 64.41
CA SER A 121 23.24 18.18 63.72
C SER A 121 23.46 17.79 62.26
N GLU A 122 24.43 18.42 61.61
CA GLU A 122 24.80 18.17 60.22
C GLU A 122 25.21 16.68 60.00
N GLU A 123 25.99 16.10 60.93
CA GLU A 123 26.43 14.73 60.84
C GLU A 123 25.27 13.75 60.99
N TYR A 124 24.32 14.06 61.86
CA TYR A 124 23.09 13.26 62.03
C TYR A 124 22.23 13.34 60.79
N GLU A 125 22.00 14.55 60.20
CA GLU A 125 21.20 14.77 59.02
C GLU A 125 21.80 14.09 57.79
N ASN A 126 23.13 14.10 57.64
CA ASN A 126 23.86 13.41 56.61
C ASN A 126 23.66 11.87 56.71
N ALA A 127 23.76 11.32 57.89
CA ALA A 127 23.54 9.89 58.10
C ALA A 127 22.07 9.47 57.82
N GLN A 128 21.10 10.31 58.16
CA GLN A 128 19.68 10.11 57.88
C GLN A 128 19.40 10.16 56.37
N SER A 129 19.92 11.15 55.68
CA SER A 129 19.80 11.30 54.24
C SER A 129 20.40 10.10 53.50
N ASN A 130 21.61 9.68 53.87
CA ASN A 130 22.26 8.52 53.28
C ASN A 130 21.45 7.23 53.45
N LEU A 131 20.86 7.01 54.65
CA LEU A 131 19.97 5.90 54.90
C LEU A 131 18.74 5.92 53.99
N SER A 132 18.12 7.09 53.83
CA SER A 132 16.94 7.27 52.96
C SER A 132 17.25 6.94 51.51
N VAL A 133 18.39 7.40 50.97
CA VAL A 133 18.83 7.14 49.59
C VAL A 133 19.05 5.64 49.38
N LEU A 134 19.79 4.95 50.29
CA LEU A 134 20.07 3.54 50.15
C LEU A 134 18.83 2.65 50.38
N GLN A 135 17.86 3.11 51.20
CA GLN A 135 16.56 2.44 51.32
C GLN A 135 15.78 2.52 49.98
N SER A 136 15.82 3.67 49.30
CA SER A 136 15.17 3.85 47.98
C SER A 136 15.85 2.99 46.93
N GLU A 137 17.18 2.93 46.88
CA GLU A 137 17.95 2.05 45.99
C GLU A 137 17.57 0.58 46.19
N TYR A 138 17.55 0.09 47.43
CA TYR A 138 17.13 -1.28 47.70
C TYR A 138 15.69 -1.58 47.26
N ASN A 139 14.77 -0.65 47.52
CA ASN A 139 13.36 -0.84 47.14
C ASN A 139 13.19 -0.88 45.62
N SER A 140 13.94 -0.06 44.88
CA SER A 140 13.92 -0.05 43.42
C SER A 140 14.37 -1.40 42.87
N VAL A 141 15.55 -1.90 43.27
CA VAL A 141 16.07 -3.19 42.80
C VAL A 141 15.18 -4.37 43.24
N ALA A 142 14.62 -4.31 44.45
CA ALA A 142 13.68 -5.34 44.93
C ALA A 142 12.39 -5.36 44.09
N SER A 143 11.87 -4.20 43.70
CA SER A 143 10.70 -4.10 42.82
C SER A 143 10.98 -4.69 41.43
N GLU A 144 12.13 -4.36 40.85
CA GLU A 144 12.57 -4.88 39.55
C GLU A 144 12.72 -6.41 39.55
N LEU A 145 13.35 -6.95 40.62
CA LEU A 145 13.46 -8.40 40.77
C LEU A 145 12.11 -9.09 40.97
N ASN A 146 11.17 -8.46 41.69
CA ASN A 146 9.81 -8.97 41.85
C ASN A 146 9.04 -8.98 40.52
N MET A 147 9.23 -7.99 39.68
CA MET A 147 8.69 -7.97 38.30
C MET A 147 9.18 -9.19 37.50
N LEU A 148 10.50 -9.45 37.52
CA LEU A 148 11.08 -10.61 36.85
C LEU A 148 10.61 -11.96 37.40
N GLN A 149 10.27 -12.05 38.69
CA GLN A 149 9.81 -13.31 39.31
C GLN A 149 8.37 -13.70 38.96
N GLY A 150 7.66 -12.83 38.15
CA GLY A 150 6.28 -13.11 37.78
C GLY A 150 5.32 -13.23 38.96
N LYS A 151 5.63 -12.53 40.07
CA LYS A 151 4.71 -12.41 41.20
C LYS A 151 3.52 -11.49 40.90
N TYR A 152 3.49 -10.90 39.69
CA TYR A 152 2.30 -10.28 39.20
C TYR A 152 1.29 -11.38 38.90
N SER A 153 0.17 -11.28 39.58
CA SER A 153 -0.97 -12.18 39.49
C SER A 153 -1.34 -12.38 38.00
N ARG A 154 -1.87 -13.55 37.66
CA ARG A 154 -2.45 -13.91 36.34
C ARG A 154 -3.43 -12.90 35.77
N ASN A 155 -3.79 -11.89 36.55
CA ASN A 155 -4.69 -10.78 36.24
C ASN A 155 -3.99 -9.42 36.11
N ASP A 156 -2.65 -9.39 36.01
CA ASP A 156 -1.94 -8.11 35.90
C ASP A 156 -2.09 -7.55 34.50
N VAL A 157 -2.75 -6.40 34.42
CA VAL A 157 -3.07 -5.63 33.19
C VAL A 157 -1.82 -5.29 32.38
N SER A 158 -0.63 -5.37 32.99
CA SER A 158 0.65 -5.05 32.37
C SER A 158 1.12 -6.06 31.29
N ASN A 159 0.58 -7.29 31.33
CA ASN A 159 0.98 -8.37 30.41
C ASN A 159 0.05 -8.47 29.18
N ILE A 160 -0.90 -7.57 29.03
CA ILE A 160 -1.86 -7.55 27.94
C ILE A 160 -1.47 -6.48 26.94
N ILE A 161 -1.24 -6.90 25.69
CA ILE A 161 -1.09 -6.00 24.55
C ILE A 161 -2.49 -5.57 24.14
N LYS A 162 -2.69 -4.27 24.04
CA LYS A 162 -4.00 -3.64 23.74
C LYS A 162 -3.99 -2.96 22.38
N ALA A 163 -5.16 -2.83 21.78
CA ALA A 163 -5.36 -2.04 20.57
C ALA A 163 -5.03 -0.56 20.84
N THR A 164 -4.25 0.03 19.95
CA THR A 164 -3.83 1.44 20.02
C THR A 164 -4.72 2.37 19.21
N ASP A 165 -5.67 1.80 18.47
CA ASP A 165 -6.69 2.51 17.69
C ASP A 165 -7.88 1.57 17.46
N SER A 166 -9.01 2.08 16.97
CA SER A 166 -10.16 1.26 16.58
C SER A 166 -10.05 0.82 15.13
N GLY A 167 -10.55 -0.36 14.80
CA GLY A 167 -10.53 -0.89 13.43
C GLY A 167 -10.76 -2.39 13.35
N THR A 168 -10.59 -2.94 12.16
CA THR A 168 -10.67 -4.39 11.91
C THR A 168 -9.29 -5.02 11.91
N VAL A 169 -9.12 -6.17 12.54
CA VAL A 169 -7.89 -6.94 12.53
C VAL A 169 -7.65 -7.53 11.15
N LEU A 170 -6.62 -7.05 10.46
CA LEU A 170 -6.25 -7.51 9.11
C LEU A 170 -5.41 -8.77 9.15
N ASP A 171 -4.48 -8.84 10.09
CA ASP A 171 -3.47 -9.89 10.17
C ASP A 171 -2.98 -10.07 11.61
N LEU A 172 -2.63 -11.31 11.94
CA LEU A 172 -2.01 -11.72 13.20
C LEU A 172 -0.72 -12.50 12.87
N PRO A 173 0.41 -11.79 12.66
CA PRO A 173 1.67 -12.44 12.26
C PRO A 173 2.20 -13.42 13.30
N ILE A 174 1.77 -13.27 14.54
CA ILE A 174 2.19 -14.09 15.68
C ILE A 174 1.08 -15.10 16.05
N LYS A 175 1.49 -16.28 16.51
CA LYS A 175 0.59 -17.32 17.02
C LYS A 175 0.82 -17.53 18.51
N GLU A 176 -0.14 -18.16 19.17
CA GLU A 176 0.04 -18.66 20.55
C GLU A 176 1.29 -19.57 20.64
N GLY A 177 2.08 -19.39 21.66
CA GLY A 177 3.40 -20.02 21.81
C GLY A 177 4.52 -19.30 21.05
N GLY A 178 4.23 -18.29 20.24
CA GLY A 178 5.23 -17.51 19.52
C GLY A 178 5.98 -16.53 20.43
N SER A 179 7.28 -16.33 20.17
CA SER A 179 8.10 -15.39 20.92
C SER A 179 7.95 -13.98 20.39
N VAL A 180 7.82 -13.01 21.28
CA VAL A 180 7.75 -11.58 20.97
C VAL A 180 8.84 -10.82 21.71
N MET A 181 9.34 -9.77 21.04
CA MET A 181 10.32 -8.85 21.61
C MET A 181 9.67 -7.48 21.83
N ALA A 182 9.91 -6.89 22.98
CA ALA A 182 9.45 -5.53 23.27
C ALA A 182 10.10 -4.52 22.33
N ARG A 183 9.36 -3.48 21.99
CA ARG A 183 9.91 -2.30 21.31
C ARG A 183 10.97 -1.66 22.19
N GLY A 184 12.14 -1.42 21.64
CA GLY A 184 13.28 -0.84 22.36
C GLY A 184 14.02 0.20 21.52
N THR A 185 15.13 0.71 22.03
CA THR A 185 15.96 1.73 21.36
C THR A 185 16.62 1.20 20.07
N LEU A 186 16.89 -0.11 20.02
CA LEU A 186 17.63 -0.75 18.90
C LEU A 186 16.76 -1.69 18.06
N ASN A 187 15.48 -1.90 18.44
CA ASN A 187 14.56 -2.73 17.68
C ASN A 187 13.15 -2.11 17.69
N GLU A 188 12.42 -2.33 16.63
CA GLU A 188 11.05 -1.82 16.47
C GLU A 188 10.00 -2.59 17.27
N GLY A 189 10.38 -3.70 17.89
CA GLY A 189 9.45 -4.64 18.53
C GLY A 189 8.78 -5.58 17.54
N THR A 190 8.25 -6.70 18.05
CA THR A 190 7.53 -7.68 17.23
C THR A 190 6.10 -7.19 16.98
N THR A 191 5.67 -7.15 15.72
CA THR A 191 4.27 -6.86 15.36
C THR A 191 3.39 -8.03 15.76
N VAL A 192 2.37 -7.78 16.57
CA VAL A 192 1.43 -8.78 17.09
C VAL A 192 0.15 -8.81 16.28
N ALA A 193 -0.35 -7.64 15.89
CA ALA A 193 -1.53 -7.49 15.06
C ALA A 193 -1.38 -6.29 14.11
N ARG A 194 -2.07 -6.33 12.98
CA ARG A 194 -2.30 -5.18 12.11
C ARG A 194 -3.78 -4.88 12.09
N ILE A 195 -4.13 -3.65 12.36
CA ILE A 195 -5.51 -3.16 12.33
C ILE A 195 -5.66 -2.02 11.36
N ALA A 196 -6.84 -1.91 10.75
CA ALA A 196 -7.15 -0.78 9.87
C ALA A 196 -8.65 -0.48 9.86
N ASP A 197 -8.98 0.77 9.51
CA ASP A 197 -10.35 1.14 9.17
C ASP A 197 -10.68 0.72 7.74
N LEU A 198 -11.50 -0.31 7.60
CA LEU A 198 -11.97 -0.80 6.29
C LEU A 198 -13.10 0.04 5.67
N LYS A 199 -13.57 1.07 6.37
CA LYS A 199 -14.55 2.01 5.80
C LYS A 199 -13.89 3.01 4.86
N SER A 200 -12.60 3.28 5.10
CA SER A 200 -11.78 4.24 4.35
C SER A 200 -10.73 3.50 3.51
N LEU A 201 -11.15 3.02 2.35
CA LEU A 201 -10.27 2.35 1.40
C LEU A 201 -9.81 3.31 0.31
N VAL A 202 -8.55 3.21 -0.09
CA VAL A 202 -7.94 3.97 -1.16
C VAL A 202 -7.31 3.05 -2.20
N PHE A 203 -7.21 3.52 -3.43
CA PHE A 203 -6.41 2.90 -4.47
C PHE A 203 -4.97 3.40 -4.37
N LYS A 204 -4.00 2.49 -4.49
CA LYS A 204 -2.61 2.83 -4.69
C LYS A 204 -2.07 2.14 -5.93
N GLY A 205 -1.48 2.93 -6.81
CA GLY A 205 -0.87 2.46 -8.06
C GLY A 205 0.46 3.13 -8.33
N ASN A 206 1.26 2.52 -9.19
CA ASN A 206 2.55 3.07 -9.60
C ASN A 206 2.49 3.46 -11.08
N VAL A 207 2.85 4.69 -11.39
CA VAL A 207 2.83 5.28 -12.74
C VAL A 207 4.24 5.60 -13.18
N LEU A 208 4.54 5.43 -14.47
CA LEU A 208 5.84 5.80 -15.05
C LEU A 208 6.03 7.33 -15.03
N GLU A 209 7.27 7.77 -14.97
CA GLU A 209 7.62 9.20 -15.02
C GLU A 209 7.09 9.89 -16.28
N SER A 210 7.08 9.20 -17.43
CA SER A 210 6.51 9.71 -18.69
C SER A 210 5.02 9.99 -18.62
N ASP A 211 4.31 9.21 -17.81
CA ASP A 211 2.84 9.21 -17.77
C ASP A 211 2.31 10.09 -16.64
N VAL A 212 3.06 10.19 -15.53
CA VAL A 212 2.66 10.99 -14.37
C VAL A 212 2.49 12.47 -14.70
N ILE A 213 3.24 12.98 -15.70
CA ILE A 213 3.14 14.38 -16.18
C ILE A 213 1.76 14.70 -16.75
N GLN A 214 1.02 13.67 -17.24
CA GLN A 214 -0.32 13.83 -17.79
C GLN A 214 -1.41 13.75 -16.71
N LEU A 215 -1.06 13.44 -15.46
CA LEU A 215 -1.98 13.33 -14.35
C LEU A 215 -1.98 14.62 -13.51
N SER A 216 -3.13 14.91 -12.93
CA SER A 216 -3.29 16.01 -11.96
C SER A 216 -4.21 15.56 -10.83
N GLU A 217 -3.91 15.99 -9.61
CA GLU A 217 -4.79 15.77 -8.46
C GLU A 217 -6.18 16.37 -8.74
N GLY A 218 -7.22 15.66 -8.31
CA GLY A 218 -8.61 15.99 -8.59
C GLY A 218 -9.18 15.35 -9.86
N MET A 219 -8.39 14.65 -10.68
CA MET A 219 -8.91 13.94 -11.85
C MET A 219 -9.85 12.80 -11.44
N PRO A 220 -11.03 12.70 -12.13
CA PRO A 220 -11.94 11.58 -11.92
C PRO A 220 -11.33 10.28 -12.47
N MET A 221 -11.51 9.21 -11.73
CA MET A 221 -11.03 7.87 -12.08
C MET A 221 -12.16 6.85 -11.98
N SER A 222 -12.17 5.88 -12.88
CA SER A 222 -13.05 4.71 -12.81
C SER A 222 -12.24 3.48 -12.50
N PHE A 223 -12.66 2.72 -11.50
CA PHE A 223 -11.96 1.53 -11.03
C PHE A 223 -12.73 0.29 -11.39
N SER A 224 -12.06 -0.68 -12.01
CA SER A 224 -12.63 -1.99 -12.34
C SER A 224 -11.81 -3.09 -11.65
N MET A 225 -12.50 -4.04 -11.04
CA MET A 225 -11.84 -5.19 -10.42
C MET A 225 -11.35 -6.15 -11.49
N VAL A 226 -10.12 -6.64 -11.36
CA VAL A 226 -9.57 -7.66 -12.26
C VAL A 226 -10.37 -8.96 -12.18
N ALA A 227 -10.83 -9.32 -10.98
CA ALA A 227 -11.60 -10.56 -10.72
C ALA A 227 -13.09 -10.45 -11.08
N ALA A 228 -13.66 -9.23 -11.16
CA ALA A 228 -15.08 -9.00 -11.41
C ALA A 228 -15.26 -7.70 -12.21
N LYS A 229 -15.10 -7.78 -13.53
CA LYS A 229 -15.07 -6.62 -14.43
C LYS A 229 -16.37 -5.81 -14.46
N ASP A 230 -17.48 -6.41 -14.04
CA ASP A 230 -18.79 -5.76 -13.96
C ASP A 230 -18.91 -4.80 -12.77
N ILE A 231 -18.04 -4.96 -11.76
CA ILE A 231 -18.00 -4.05 -10.61
C ILE A 231 -17.12 -2.85 -10.96
N LYS A 232 -17.78 -1.71 -11.17
CA LYS A 232 -17.13 -0.43 -11.40
C LYS A 232 -17.36 0.49 -10.21
N VAL A 233 -16.29 1.09 -9.73
CA VAL A 233 -16.29 2.08 -8.66
C VAL A 233 -15.72 3.36 -9.21
N VAL A 234 -16.24 4.48 -8.79
CA VAL A 234 -15.71 5.79 -9.15
C VAL A 234 -14.87 6.35 -8.01
N GLY A 235 -14.00 7.27 -8.32
CA GLY A 235 -13.17 7.93 -7.32
C GLY A 235 -12.40 9.10 -7.90
N ILE A 236 -11.53 9.68 -7.10
CA ILE A 236 -10.77 10.87 -7.46
C ILE A 236 -9.30 10.65 -7.11
N LEU A 237 -8.41 11.03 -8.02
CA LEU A 237 -6.97 11.06 -7.77
C LEU A 237 -6.69 12.10 -6.68
N SER A 238 -6.35 11.66 -5.47
CA SER A 238 -6.17 12.52 -4.31
C SER A 238 -4.72 12.94 -4.08
N MET A 239 -3.76 12.12 -4.51
CA MET A 239 -2.34 12.42 -4.30
C MET A 239 -1.46 11.79 -5.38
N ILE A 240 -0.46 12.55 -5.80
CA ILE A 240 0.68 12.07 -6.58
C ILE A 240 1.92 12.22 -5.70
N ALA A 241 2.64 11.12 -5.44
CA ALA A 241 3.81 11.16 -4.57
C ALA A 241 4.87 12.14 -5.13
N PRO A 242 5.39 13.07 -4.31
CA PRO A 242 6.37 14.06 -4.78
C PRO A 242 7.75 13.46 -5.06
N LYS A 243 7.97 12.19 -4.66
CA LYS A 243 9.21 11.46 -4.85
C LYS A 243 8.95 10.16 -5.60
N GLY A 244 9.62 10.00 -6.75
CA GLY A 244 9.67 8.73 -7.46
C GLY A 244 10.55 7.70 -6.76
N ILE A 245 10.24 6.44 -6.96
CA ILE A 245 11.02 5.29 -6.55
C ILE A 245 11.60 4.60 -7.79
N LEU A 246 12.87 4.19 -7.73
CA LEU A 246 13.48 3.42 -8.79
C LEU A 246 13.14 1.94 -8.60
N GLN A 247 12.36 1.39 -9.53
CA GLN A 247 11.99 -0.02 -9.54
C GLN A 247 12.38 -0.62 -10.89
N ASP A 248 13.19 -1.69 -10.86
CA ASP A 248 13.70 -2.38 -12.06
C ASP A 248 14.39 -1.43 -13.07
N GLY A 249 15.09 -0.40 -12.56
CA GLY A 249 15.77 0.60 -13.39
C GLY A 249 14.88 1.67 -13.99
N VAL A 250 13.58 1.69 -13.66
CA VAL A 250 12.60 2.68 -14.15
C VAL A 250 12.06 3.50 -12.99
N SER A 251 12.01 4.83 -13.17
CA SER A 251 11.39 5.75 -12.20
C SER A 251 9.87 5.61 -12.23
N ARG A 252 9.28 5.35 -11.06
CA ARG A 252 7.83 5.26 -10.87
C ARG A 252 7.38 6.16 -9.74
N PHE A 253 6.21 6.73 -9.89
CA PHE A 253 5.57 7.58 -8.89
C PHE A 253 4.33 6.86 -8.34
N GLU A 254 4.23 6.77 -7.02
CA GLU A 254 3.03 6.27 -6.37
C GLU A 254 1.91 7.31 -6.50
N ILE A 255 0.74 6.85 -6.88
CA ILE A 255 -0.48 7.64 -6.87
C ILE A 255 -1.48 7.04 -5.90
N THR A 256 -2.24 7.90 -5.25
CA THR A 256 -3.34 7.52 -4.35
C THR A 256 -4.63 8.13 -4.86
N ALA A 257 -5.69 7.33 -4.92
CA ALA A 257 -7.02 7.84 -5.26
C ALA A 257 -8.04 7.38 -4.21
N ASP A 258 -8.93 8.28 -3.85
CA ASP A 258 -10.03 8.02 -2.95
C ASP A 258 -11.13 7.27 -3.70
N LEU A 259 -11.65 6.20 -3.11
CA LEU A 259 -12.66 5.34 -3.69
C LEU A 259 -14.03 5.64 -3.10
N ASP A 260 -15.02 5.92 -3.94
CA ASP A 260 -16.43 5.98 -3.54
C ASP A 260 -17.08 4.60 -3.74
N ILE A 261 -16.99 3.76 -2.71
CA ILE A 261 -17.44 2.37 -2.75
C ILE A 261 -18.86 2.28 -2.23
N PRO A 262 -19.87 1.99 -3.09
CA PRO A 262 -21.23 1.74 -2.66
C PRO A 262 -21.30 0.54 -1.70
N ASP A 263 -22.20 0.58 -0.71
CA ASP A 263 -22.35 -0.48 0.30
C ASP A 263 -22.60 -1.85 -0.31
N SER A 264 -23.27 -1.91 -1.46
CA SER A 264 -23.52 -3.15 -2.23
C SER A 264 -22.24 -3.83 -2.71
N TYR A 265 -21.13 -3.11 -2.86
CA TYR A 265 -19.86 -3.63 -3.34
C TYR A 265 -18.81 -3.82 -2.25
N ARG A 266 -19.03 -3.31 -1.03
CA ARG A 266 -18.07 -3.41 0.09
C ARG A 266 -17.70 -4.85 0.45
N SER A 267 -18.61 -5.80 0.30
CA SER A 267 -18.33 -7.23 0.56
C SER A 267 -17.37 -7.85 -0.46
N TYR A 268 -17.32 -7.32 -1.68
CA TYR A 268 -16.48 -7.82 -2.77
C TYR A 268 -15.11 -7.16 -2.83
N ILE A 269 -15.01 -5.89 -2.40
CA ILE A 269 -13.77 -5.12 -2.45
C ILE A 269 -13.07 -5.22 -1.10
N LYS A 270 -11.98 -5.96 -1.06
CA LYS A 270 -11.18 -6.16 0.15
C LYS A 270 -9.83 -5.47 0.04
N ALA A 271 -9.24 -5.12 1.16
CA ALA A 271 -7.85 -4.70 1.20
C ALA A 271 -6.96 -5.77 0.53
N GLY A 272 -6.02 -5.34 -0.32
CA GLY A 272 -5.20 -6.22 -1.15
C GLY A 272 -5.80 -6.60 -2.50
N SER A 273 -7.07 -6.22 -2.80
CA SER A 273 -7.67 -6.48 -4.11
C SER A 273 -6.96 -5.72 -5.21
N THR A 274 -6.64 -6.41 -6.32
CA THR A 274 -6.07 -5.78 -7.51
C THR A 274 -7.17 -5.15 -8.35
N VAL A 275 -6.99 -3.90 -8.72
CA VAL A 275 -7.92 -3.12 -9.54
C VAL A 275 -7.17 -2.37 -10.63
N ASN A 276 -7.86 -2.12 -11.74
CA ASN A 276 -7.41 -1.22 -12.80
C ASN A 276 -8.16 0.10 -12.66
N ALA A 277 -7.41 1.18 -12.54
CA ALA A 277 -7.89 2.55 -12.55
C ALA A 277 -7.78 3.11 -13.95
N GLU A 278 -8.87 3.64 -14.48
CA GLU A 278 -8.92 4.32 -15.77
C GLU A 278 -9.25 5.80 -15.57
N THR A 279 -8.47 6.67 -16.18
CA THR A 279 -8.75 8.11 -16.23
C THR A 279 -8.74 8.60 -17.67
N ILE A 280 -9.56 9.60 -17.97
CA ILE A 280 -9.61 10.24 -19.28
C ILE A 280 -8.61 11.39 -19.27
N LEU A 281 -7.59 11.31 -20.11
CA LEU A 281 -6.57 12.35 -20.25
C LEU A 281 -7.03 13.48 -21.17
N GLU A 282 -7.69 13.11 -22.27
CA GLU A 282 -8.20 14.05 -23.27
C GLU A 282 -9.47 13.47 -23.92
N SER A 283 -10.47 14.29 -24.14
CA SER A 283 -11.72 13.90 -24.79
C SER A 283 -12.10 14.93 -25.85
N LYS A 284 -12.51 14.44 -27.00
CA LYS A 284 -13.07 15.26 -28.08
C LYS A 284 -14.36 14.65 -28.61
N ALA A 285 -15.40 15.45 -28.68
CA ALA A 285 -16.68 15.03 -29.17
C ALA A 285 -16.86 15.37 -30.67
N GLN A 286 -17.59 14.51 -31.40
CA GLN A 286 -18.01 14.72 -32.77
C GLN A 286 -16.85 15.03 -33.75
N VAL A 287 -15.73 14.32 -33.60
CA VAL A 287 -14.57 14.45 -34.49
C VAL A 287 -14.58 13.39 -35.57
N LEU A 288 -14.00 13.72 -36.74
CA LEU A 288 -13.79 12.76 -37.81
C LEU A 288 -12.72 11.77 -37.39
N ALA A 289 -13.04 10.49 -37.39
CA ALA A 289 -12.16 9.42 -36.90
C ALA A 289 -12.05 8.26 -37.90
N LEU A 290 -10.89 7.64 -37.90
CA LEU A 290 -10.61 6.45 -38.70
C LEU A 290 -9.88 5.42 -37.80
N GLU A 291 -10.18 4.13 -38.01
CA GLU A 291 -9.46 3.06 -37.27
C GLU A 291 -7.99 3.03 -37.71
N GLU A 292 -7.10 2.96 -36.74
CA GLU A 292 -5.63 2.94 -36.94
C GLU A 292 -5.15 1.79 -37.82
N LYS A 293 -5.85 0.68 -37.84
CA LYS A 293 -5.50 -0.49 -38.68
C LYS A 293 -5.48 -0.18 -40.20
N TYR A 294 -6.13 0.91 -40.63
CA TYR A 294 -6.14 1.33 -42.03
C TYR A 294 -5.02 2.33 -42.39
N PHE A 295 -4.26 2.75 -41.36
CA PHE A 295 -3.12 3.65 -41.57
C PHE A 295 -1.96 2.93 -42.18
N GLN A 296 -1.29 3.62 -43.08
CA GLN A 296 -0.01 3.24 -43.65
C GLN A 296 1.03 4.28 -43.28
N PHE A 297 2.24 3.81 -43.05
CA PHE A 297 3.33 4.66 -42.59
C PHE A 297 4.39 4.79 -43.68
N SER A 298 4.86 5.99 -43.92
CA SER A 298 5.97 6.28 -44.81
C SER A 298 6.90 7.26 -44.11
N TYR A 299 8.08 6.76 -43.62
CA TYR A 299 8.96 7.50 -42.72
C TYR A 299 8.14 8.03 -41.52
N ASP A 300 8.12 9.34 -41.29
CA ASP A 300 7.38 9.97 -40.17
C ASP A 300 5.95 10.39 -40.51
N SER A 301 5.43 9.99 -41.66
CA SER A 301 4.13 10.43 -42.15
C SER A 301 3.12 9.30 -42.20
N VAL A 302 1.91 9.57 -41.77
CA VAL A 302 0.75 8.67 -41.86
C VAL A 302 -0.02 9.00 -43.14
N PHE A 303 -0.41 7.98 -43.91
CA PHE A 303 -1.24 8.16 -45.10
C PHE A 303 -2.26 7.02 -45.23
N VAL A 304 -3.28 7.25 -46.07
CA VAL A 304 -4.26 6.25 -46.50
C VAL A 304 -4.36 6.26 -48.02
N GLU A 305 -4.83 5.15 -48.60
CA GLU A 305 -5.16 5.08 -50.01
C GLU A 305 -6.63 5.40 -50.21
N VAL A 306 -6.94 6.54 -50.86
CA VAL A 306 -8.30 7.02 -51.12
C VAL A 306 -8.67 6.75 -52.57
N LYS A 307 -9.89 6.25 -52.79
CA LYS A 307 -10.43 5.98 -54.11
C LYS A 307 -10.76 7.31 -54.83
N THR A 308 -10.19 7.51 -56.00
CA THR A 308 -10.49 8.66 -56.88
C THR A 308 -11.74 8.41 -57.71
N HIS A 309 -12.29 9.46 -58.36
CA HIS A 309 -13.41 9.36 -59.26
C HIS A 309 -13.17 8.39 -60.44
N ASN A 310 -11.94 8.20 -60.83
CA ASN A 310 -11.56 7.29 -61.91
C ASN A 310 -11.41 5.83 -61.48
N GLY A 311 -11.71 5.52 -60.19
CA GLY A 311 -11.61 4.19 -59.63
C GLY A 311 -10.20 3.77 -59.19
N ALA A 312 -9.19 4.61 -59.40
CA ALA A 312 -7.81 4.38 -58.91
C ALA A 312 -7.68 4.79 -57.43
N TYR A 313 -6.63 4.30 -56.78
CA TYR A 313 -6.32 4.69 -55.40
C TYR A 313 -5.11 5.64 -55.40
N GLU A 314 -5.19 6.74 -54.68
CA GLU A 314 -4.10 7.68 -54.46
C GLU A 314 -3.73 7.77 -52.96
N LYS A 315 -2.45 7.98 -52.68
CA LYS A 315 -1.96 8.19 -51.34
C LYS A 315 -2.34 9.60 -50.87
N ARG A 316 -3.04 9.68 -49.72
CA ARG A 316 -3.31 10.94 -49.02
C ARG A 316 -2.70 10.94 -47.66
N PHE A 317 -1.83 11.89 -47.40
CA PHE A 317 -1.21 12.10 -46.11
C PHE A 317 -2.22 12.71 -45.15
N LEU A 318 -2.20 12.21 -43.91
CA LEU A 318 -3.11 12.60 -42.85
C LEU A 318 -2.38 13.43 -41.82
N GLN A 319 -3.08 14.43 -41.30
CA GLN A 319 -2.74 15.00 -40.00
C GLN A 319 -3.68 14.40 -38.97
N THR A 320 -3.12 13.78 -37.96
CA THR A 320 -3.87 13.08 -36.93
C THR A 320 -3.89 13.87 -35.61
N GLY A 321 -4.94 13.71 -34.84
CA GLY A 321 -5.09 14.27 -33.49
C GLY A 321 -5.00 13.22 -32.42
N ILE A 322 -5.95 13.23 -31.46
CA ILE A 322 -5.99 12.27 -30.34
C ILE A 322 -6.39 10.88 -30.84
N SER A 323 -5.93 9.85 -30.10
CA SER A 323 -6.25 8.44 -30.35
C SER A 323 -6.71 7.76 -29.06
N ASP A 324 -7.65 6.81 -29.20
CA ASP A 324 -8.08 5.88 -28.14
C ASP A 324 -7.41 4.50 -28.27
N GLY A 325 -6.44 4.35 -29.20
CA GLY A 325 -5.75 3.10 -29.52
C GLY A 325 -6.49 2.21 -30.52
N ILE A 326 -7.71 2.58 -30.94
CA ILE A 326 -8.48 1.92 -31.99
C ILE A 326 -8.80 2.92 -33.10
N TYR A 327 -9.29 4.09 -32.72
CA TYR A 327 -9.66 5.18 -33.61
C TYR A 327 -8.79 6.40 -33.34
N THR A 328 -8.36 7.04 -34.40
CA THR A 328 -7.58 8.28 -34.32
C THR A 328 -8.35 9.42 -35.04
N GLU A 329 -8.38 10.58 -34.40
CA GLU A 329 -8.91 11.82 -34.97
C GLU A 329 -8.15 12.20 -36.23
N ILE A 330 -8.87 12.59 -37.25
CA ILE A 330 -8.33 13.12 -38.52
C ILE A 330 -8.56 14.62 -38.56
N LEU A 331 -7.49 15.38 -38.48
CA LEU A 331 -7.52 16.83 -38.53
C LEU A 331 -7.56 17.35 -39.98
N SER A 332 -6.87 16.65 -40.90
CA SER A 332 -6.88 16.98 -42.32
C SER A 332 -6.41 15.81 -43.20
N GLY A 333 -6.68 15.88 -44.51
CA GLY A 333 -6.27 14.88 -45.49
C GLY A 333 -7.45 14.14 -46.13
N ILE A 334 -8.50 13.84 -45.36
CA ILE A 334 -9.74 13.20 -45.85
C ILE A 334 -10.96 13.83 -45.19
N ASP A 335 -12.13 13.53 -45.75
CA ASP A 335 -13.45 13.88 -45.23
C ASP A 335 -14.32 12.64 -44.98
N SER A 336 -15.54 12.83 -44.52
CA SER A 336 -16.47 11.73 -44.20
C SER A 336 -16.97 10.98 -45.45
N LEU A 337 -16.81 11.56 -46.65
CA LEU A 337 -17.20 10.96 -47.91
C LEU A 337 -16.05 10.22 -48.58
N SER A 338 -14.84 10.37 -48.12
CA SER A 338 -13.66 9.74 -48.69
C SER A 338 -13.73 8.22 -48.53
N VAL A 339 -13.63 7.50 -49.63
CA VAL A 339 -13.66 6.04 -49.69
C VAL A 339 -12.21 5.53 -49.59
N ILE A 340 -11.89 4.91 -48.47
CA ILE A 340 -10.55 4.48 -48.10
C ILE A 340 -10.42 2.98 -48.37
N LYS A 341 -9.31 2.55 -48.91
CA LYS A 341 -8.98 1.13 -49.11
C LYS A 341 -8.68 0.49 -47.77
N ALA A 342 -9.43 -0.54 -47.40
CA ALA A 342 -9.12 -1.38 -46.26
C ALA A 342 -8.00 -2.35 -46.64
N ASN A 343 -6.84 -2.18 -46.04
CA ASN A 343 -5.76 -3.15 -46.12
C ASN A 343 -5.99 -4.19 -45.02
N GLU A 344 -6.16 -5.46 -45.41
CA GLU A 344 -6.21 -6.60 -44.47
C GLU A 344 -4.83 -7.05 -44.08
#